data_6e8276106e6076295fd121d902908f3d
#
_entry.id   6e8276106e6076295fd121d902908f3d
#
_cell.length_a   1.000
_cell.length_b   1.000
_cell.length_c   1.000
_cell.angle_alpha   90.00
_cell.angle_beta   90.00
_cell.angle_gamma   90.00
#
_symmetry.space_group_name_H-M   'P 1'
#
loop_
_entity.id
_entity.type
_entity.pdbx_description
1 polymer ?
#
loop_
_entity_poly.entity_id
_entity_poly.type
_entity_poly.pdbx_seq_one_letter_code
_entity_poly.pdbx_strand_id
1 'polypeptide(L)'
;FMALGPKAKWIKNKFENIKIYFLILIGAIGLNLAIIFFFKSYSLLSNFIIISALFLIISSLMDIAKALKKNKLDFARIISHTSFGFLVLFIGLNDIFSLEKDYNIKLGETKKFDNYSIQLQNLDLKNYKNYQAVVGKLEIKNINSNQTNILNPEIRIYDKPKTLTYEAAIKTSLIK
;
A
#
# COMPACT_ATOMS: atom_id res chain seq x y z
N PHE A 1 -1.79 10.31 18.15
CA PHE A 1 -2.62 10.09 19.35
C PHE A 1 -2.48 8.68 19.93
N MET A 2 -2.45 7.61 19.13
CA MET A 2 -2.37 6.21 19.63
C MET A 2 -1.11 5.93 20.47
N ALA A 3 0.03 6.52 20.15
CA ALA A 3 1.28 6.35 20.91
C ALA A 3 1.27 7.07 22.28
N LEU A 4 0.51 8.14 22.40
CA LEU A 4 0.47 9.02 23.59
C LEU A 4 -0.78 8.82 24.45
N GLY A 5 -1.94 8.56 23.83
CA GLY A 5 -3.23 8.44 24.49
C GLY A 5 -3.27 7.48 25.67
N PRO A 6 -2.78 6.22 25.55
CA PRO A 6 -2.79 5.26 26.66
C PRO A 6 -1.94 5.67 27.86
N LYS A 7 -1.04 6.64 27.68
CA LYS A 7 -0.14 7.16 28.74
C LYS A 7 -0.66 8.44 29.37
N ALA A 8 -1.68 9.05 28.77
CA ALA A 8 -2.35 10.23 29.30
C ALA A 8 -3.35 9.81 30.39
N LYS A 9 -3.06 10.16 31.67
CA LYS A 9 -4.01 9.96 32.77
C LYS A 9 -5.03 11.08 32.75
N TRP A 10 -6.32 10.74 32.94
CA TRP A 10 -7.49 11.63 32.78
C TRP A 10 -7.45 12.91 33.65
N ILE A 11 -6.79 12.93 34.80
CA ILE A 11 -6.97 14.00 35.79
C ILE A 11 -5.69 14.76 36.21
N LYS A 12 -4.52 14.18 36.14
CA LYS A 12 -3.24 14.86 36.47
C LYS A 12 -2.09 14.27 35.71
N ASN A 13 -1.58 14.98 34.70
CA ASN A 13 -0.36 14.55 34.02
C ASN A 13 0.68 15.65 33.98
N LYS A 14 1.80 15.37 34.63
CA LYS A 14 3.09 15.77 34.08
C LYS A 14 3.41 14.73 32.99
N PHE A 15 3.51 15.15 31.73
CA PHE A 15 4.08 14.31 30.67
C PHE A 15 5.52 13.99 31.04
N GLU A 16 5.69 12.91 31.80
CA GLU A 16 7.01 12.41 32.11
C GLU A 16 7.67 12.00 30.79
N ASN A 17 8.78 12.69 30.47
CA ASN A 17 9.63 12.41 29.31
C ASN A 17 9.10 12.79 27.91
N ILE A 18 8.45 13.92 27.75
CA ILE A 18 8.11 14.48 26.44
C ILE A 18 9.33 14.56 25.49
N LYS A 19 10.53 14.77 26.07
CA LYS A 19 11.81 14.79 25.34
C LYS A 19 12.07 13.49 24.57
N ILE A 20 11.70 12.34 25.13
CA ILE A 20 11.90 11.03 24.49
C ILE A 20 11.00 10.91 23.26
N TYR A 21 9.74 11.33 23.36
CA TYR A 21 8.83 11.29 22.21
C TYR A 21 9.25 12.24 21.10
N PHE A 22 9.83 13.38 21.47
CA PHE A 22 10.42 14.31 20.51
C PHE A 22 11.62 13.69 19.78
N LEU A 23 12.51 12.99 20.51
CA LEU A 23 13.63 12.25 19.92
C LEU A 23 13.14 11.12 19.00
N ILE A 24 12.09 10.38 19.38
CA ILE A 24 11.49 9.34 18.52
C ILE A 24 10.95 9.97 17.24
N LEU A 25 10.28 11.10 17.32
CA LEU A 25 9.76 11.81 16.16
C LEU A 25 10.90 12.24 15.22
N ILE A 26 11.97 12.80 15.75
CA ILE A 26 13.16 13.15 14.96
C ILE A 26 13.75 11.90 14.29
N GLY A 27 13.85 10.78 15.02
CA GLY A 27 14.31 9.51 14.45
C GLY A 27 13.40 8.99 13.32
N ALA A 28 12.08 9.07 13.51
CA ALA A 28 11.10 8.68 12.48
C ALA A 28 11.22 9.57 11.22
N ILE A 29 11.41 10.87 11.40
CA ILE A 29 11.65 11.81 10.28
C ILE A 29 12.97 11.47 9.57
N GLY A 30 14.04 11.21 10.32
CA GLY A 30 15.34 10.82 9.76
C GLY A 30 15.27 9.55 8.92
N LEU A 31 14.57 8.52 9.41
CA LEU A 31 14.32 7.27 8.66
C LEU A 31 13.50 7.52 7.39
N ASN A 32 12.46 8.35 7.48
CA ASN A 32 11.67 8.70 6.30
C ASN A 32 12.48 9.48 5.27
N LEU A 33 13.34 10.41 5.68
CA LEU A 33 14.24 11.11 4.77
C LEU A 33 15.21 10.16 4.06
N ALA A 34 15.69 9.11 4.74
CA ALA A 34 16.47 8.06 4.10
C ALA A 34 15.63 7.32 3.02
N ILE A 35 14.36 6.98 3.31
CA ILE A 35 13.46 6.38 2.32
C ILE A 35 13.27 7.30 1.11
N ILE A 36 13.02 8.60 1.33
CA ILE A 36 12.89 9.59 0.24
C ILE A 36 14.16 9.62 -0.63
N PHE A 37 15.33 9.62 0.02
CA PHE A 37 16.60 9.69 -0.69
C PHE A 37 16.85 8.45 -1.57
N PHE A 38 16.58 7.24 -1.05
CA PHE A 38 16.79 6.00 -1.78
C PHE A 38 15.74 5.75 -2.88
N PHE A 39 14.47 6.07 -2.61
CA PHE A 39 13.36 5.73 -3.51
C PHE A 39 12.82 6.92 -4.31
N LYS A 40 13.36 8.12 -4.08
CA LYS A 40 12.95 9.37 -4.76
C LYS A 40 11.45 9.64 -4.70
N SER A 41 10.82 9.26 -3.60
CA SER A 41 9.39 9.48 -3.39
C SER A 41 9.13 10.87 -2.83
N TYR A 42 8.27 11.62 -3.50
CA TYR A 42 7.93 13.00 -3.12
C TYR A 42 6.46 13.17 -2.72
N SER A 43 5.70 12.10 -2.55
CA SER A 43 4.31 12.17 -2.07
C SER A 43 4.27 12.67 -0.62
N LEU A 44 3.71 13.85 -0.38
CA LEU A 44 3.59 14.43 0.96
C LEU A 44 2.72 13.56 1.87
N LEU A 45 1.63 13.01 1.32
CA LEU A 45 0.70 12.18 2.08
C LEU A 45 1.36 10.89 2.55
N SER A 46 2.04 10.16 1.66
CA SER A 46 2.73 8.90 1.97
C SER A 46 3.84 9.12 2.99
N ASN A 47 4.62 10.20 2.85
CA ASN A 47 5.65 10.54 3.80
C ASN A 47 5.09 10.83 5.20
N PHE A 48 3.96 11.55 5.30
CA PHE A 48 3.29 11.79 6.57
C PHE A 48 2.78 10.49 7.20
N ILE A 49 2.21 9.58 6.39
CA ILE A 49 1.74 8.26 6.83
C ILE A 49 2.92 7.44 7.36
N ILE A 50 4.05 7.40 6.65
CA ILE A 50 5.25 6.64 7.05
C ILE A 50 5.85 7.20 8.34
N ILE A 51 6.00 8.51 8.48
CA ILE A 51 6.50 9.14 9.71
C ILE A 51 5.60 8.76 10.90
N SER A 52 4.28 8.83 10.72
CA SER A 52 3.30 8.49 11.76
C SER A 52 3.38 7.01 12.15
N ALA A 53 3.55 6.11 11.19
CA ALA A 53 3.72 4.68 11.39
C ALA A 53 5.02 4.36 12.14
N LEU A 54 6.14 4.91 11.68
CA LEU A 54 7.46 4.74 12.32
C LEU A 54 7.44 5.27 13.76
N PHE A 55 6.85 6.44 13.98
CA PHE A 55 6.68 6.99 15.32
C PHE A 55 5.90 6.03 16.24
N LEU A 56 4.80 5.44 15.75
CA LEU A 56 4.01 4.49 16.52
C LEU A 56 4.78 3.20 16.81
N ILE A 57 5.45 2.62 15.81
CA ILE A 57 6.23 1.38 15.95
C ILE A 57 7.37 1.59 16.96
N ILE A 58 8.18 2.63 16.79
CA ILE A 58 9.32 2.91 17.68
C ILE A 58 8.82 3.15 19.11
N SER A 59 7.73 3.92 19.29
CA SER A 59 7.13 4.16 20.60
C SER A 59 6.66 2.88 21.28
N SER A 60 6.07 1.95 20.50
CA SER A 60 5.59 0.66 21.02
C SER A 60 6.74 -0.28 21.38
N LEU A 61 7.81 -0.32 20.57
CA LEU A 61 9.03 -1.09 20.88
C LEU A 61 9.73 -0.58 22.15
N MET A 62 9.75 0.74 22.36
CA MET A 62 10.28 1.29 23.61
C MET A 62 9.44 0.90 24.83
N ASP A 63 8.13 0.72 24.66
CA ASP A 63 7.26 0.24 25.73
C ASP A 63 7.58 -1.20 26.10
N ILE A 64 7.96 -2.05 25.15
CA ILE A 64 8.50 -3.41 25.42
C ILE A 64 9.73 -3.30 26.30
N ALA A 65 10.72 -2.49 25.92
CA ALA A 65 11.97 -2.36 26.66
C ALA A 65 11.75 -1.88 28.11
N LYS A 66 10.79 -0.97 28.31
CA LYS A 66 10.42 -0.49 29.67
C LYS A 66 9.65 -1.53 30.46
N ALA A 67 8.76 -2.27 29.83
CA ALA A 67 7.93 -3.28 30.46
C ALA A 67 8.72 -4.50 30.91
N LEU A 68 9.72 -4.92 30.11
CA LEU A 68 10.66 -5.98 30.49
C LEU A 68 11.43 -5.63 31.78
N LYS A 69 11.83 -4.36 31.93
CA LYS A 69 12.51 -3.91 33.17
C LYS A 69 11.61 -3.88 34.40
N LYS A 70 10.28 -3.75 34.23
CA LYS A 70 9.31 -3.59 35.33
C LYS A 70 8.47 -4.84 35.61
N ASN A 71 8.69 -5.95 34.92
CA ASN A 71 7.88 -7.19 34.98
C ASN A 71 6.36 -6.94 34.83
N LYS A 72 5.94 -5.90 34.11
CA LYS A 72 4.54 -5.55 33.83
C LYS A 72 4.37 -5.35 32.32
N LEU A 73 4.20 -6.45 31.61
CA LEU A 73 3.97 -6.44 30.16
C LEU A 73 2.46 -6.41 29.88
N ASP A 74 2.01 -5.33 29.24
CA ASP A 74 0.70 -5.24 28.63
C ASP A 74 0.82 -5.68 27.16
N PHE A 75 0.91 -7.00 26.96
CA PHE A 75 1.13 -7.61 25.65
C PHE A 75 0.05 -7.22 24.65
N ALA A 76 -1.21 -7.20 25.06
CA ALA A 76 -2.34 -6.91 24.14
C ALA A 76 -2.18 -5.53 23.52
N ARG A 77 -1.90 -4.52 24.34
CA ARG A 77 -1.69 -3.14 23.87
C ARG A 77 -0.47 -3.02 22.96
N ILE A 78 0.66 -3.61 23.37
CA ILE A 78 1.91 -3.54 22.62
C ILE A 78 1.75 -4.18 21.24
N ILE A 79 1.19 -5.40 21.20
CA ILE A 79 0.95 -6.11 19.94
C ILE A 79 0.00 -5.31 19.05
N SER A 80 -1.12 -4.82 19.58
CA SER A 80 -2.10 -4.06 18.80
C SER A 80 -1.49 -2.81 18.18
N HIS A 81 -0.75 -2.02 18.96
CA HIS A 81 -0.15 -0.79 18.44
C HIS A 81 0.97 -1.05 17.45
N THR A 82 1.80 -2.07 17.70
CA THR A 82 2.88 -2.44 16.77
C THR A 82 2.32 -2.97 15.46
N SER A 83 1.33 -3.87 15.51
CA SER A 83 0.68 -4.42 14.32
C SER A 83 -0.03 -3.35 13.50
N PHE A 84 -0.74 -2.43 14.17
CA PHE A 84 -1.37 -1.31 13.49
C PHE A 84 -0.32 -0.36 12.87
N GLY A 85 0.80 -0.13 13.56
CA GLY A 85 1.92 0.63 13.02
C GLY A 85 2.49 0.01 11.76
N PHE A 86 2.68 -1.31 11.72
CA PHE A 86 3.12 -2.02 10.52
C PHE A 86 2.08 -1.97 9.39
N LEU A 87 0.79 -2.12 9.70
CA LEU A 87 -0.28 -1.98 8.71
C LEU A 87 -0.20 -0.61 8.01
N VAL A 88 -0.13 0.46 8.81
CA VAL A 88 -0.05 1.84 8.28
C VAL A 88 1.26 2.06 7.51
N LEU A 89 2.38 1.47 7.99
CA LEU A 89 3.66 1.54 7.28
C LEU A 89 3.57 0.90 5.89
N PHE A 90 3.00 -0.30 5.80
CA PHE A 90 2.87 -0.99 4.51
C PHE A 90 1.91 -0.28 3.55
N ILE A 91 0.86 0.38 4.05
CA ILE A 91 0.00 1.23 3.23
C ILE A 91 0.82 2.39 2.63
N GLY A 92 1.61 3.09 3.46
CA GLY A 92 2.46 4.18 2.97
C GLY A 92 3.55 3.72 2.01
N LEU A 93 4.17 2.56 2.25
CA LEU A 93 5.16 1.98 1.34
C LEU A 93 4.53 1.53 0.03
N ASN A 94 3.33 0.94 0.07
CA ASN A 94 2.62 0.53 -1.14
C ASN A 94 2.36 1.73 -2.06
N ASP A 95 1.97 2.87 -1.51
CA ASP A 95 1.77 4.10 -2.31
C ASP A 95 3.09 4.59 -2.97
N ILE A 96 4.22 4.43 -2.28
CA ILE A 96 5.54 4.79 -2.84
C ILE A 96 5.97 3.84 -3.96
N PHE A 97 5.66 2.54 -3.84
CA PHE A 97 6.11 1.52 -4.78
C PHE A 97 5.10 1.22 -5.89
N SER A 98 3.85 1.68 -5.77
CA SER A 98 2.85 1.53 -6.81
C SER A 98 3.05 2.58 -7.90
N LEU A 99 2.92 2.14 -9.14
CA LEU A 99 2.86 2.99 -10.32
C LEU A 99 1.47 2.82 -10.93
N GLU A 100 0.68 3.89 -10.93
CA GLU A 100 -0.64 3.90 -11.54
C GLU A 100 -0.67 4.90 -12.69
N LYS A 101 -1.31 4.50 -13.79
CA LYS A 101 -1.55 5.40 -14.91
C LYS A 101 -2.79 4.98 -15.68
N ASP A 102 -3.66 5.93 -15.90
CA ASP A 102 -4.87 5.72 -16.70
C ASP A 102 -4.57 5.95 -18.18
N TYR A 103 -5.03 5.03 -19.01
CA TYR A 103 -4.92 5.14 -20.45
C TYR A 103 -6.25 4.85 -21.14
N ASN A 104 -6.60 5.67 -22.09
CA ASN A 104 -7.59 5.33 -23.12
C ASN A 104 -6.83 4.68 -24.29
N ILE A 105 -7.06 3.39 -24.52
CA ILE A 105 -6.38 2.62 -25.57
C ILE A 105 -7.42 2.18 -26.61
N LYS A 106 -7.17 2.52 -27.87
CA LYS A 106 -7.97 2.03 -29.00
C LYS A 106 -7.51 0.64 -29.45
N LEU A 107 -8.38 -0.09 -30.13
CA LEU A 107 -8.02 -1.39 -30.70
C LEU A 107 -6.80 -1.26 -31.62
N GLY A 108 -5.80 -2.10 -31.42
CA GLY A 108 -4.52 -2.08 -32.14
C GLY A 108 -3.53 -1.00 -31.69
N GLU A 109 -3.94 -0.05 -30.85
CA GLU A 109 -3.07 1.02 -30.37
C GLU A 109 -2.10 0.48 -29.29
N THR A 110 -0.85 0.96 -29.35
CA THR A 110 0.18 0.64 -28.34
C THR A 110 0.49 1.87 -27.52
N LYS A 111 0.44 1.74 -26.19
CA LYS A 111 0.88 2.75 -25.24
C LYS A 111 2.12 2.26 -24.49
N LYS A 112 3.00 3.19 -24.14
CA LYS A 112 4.18 2.90 -23.30
C LYS A 112 3.93 3.37 -21.88
N PHE A 113 4.27 2.53 -20.93
CA PHE A 113 4.21 2.81 -19.50
C PHE A 113 5.47 2.26 -18.83
N ASP A 114 6.34 3.16 -18.37
CA ASP A 114 7.65 2.83 -17.84
C ASP A 114 8.42 1.88 -18.79
N ASN A 115 8.82 0.72 -18.32
CA ASN A 115 9.52 -0.30 -19.10
C ASN A 115 8.58 -1.27 -19.85
N TYR A 116 7.29 -0.94 -19.95
CA TYR A 116 6.30 -1.81 -20.59
C TYR A 116 5.66 -1.12 -21.79
N SER A 117 5.36 -1.90 -22.82
CA SER A 117 4.45 -1.53 -23.89
C SER A 117 3.16 -2.33 -23.74
N ILE A 118 2.02 -1.64 -23.84
CA ILE A 118 0.69 -2.22 -23.65
C ILE A 118 -0.08 -2.01 -24.95
N GLN A 119 -0.65 -3.09 -25.52
CA GLN A 119 -1.45 -3.06 -26.71
C GLN A 119 -2.78 -3.78 -26.50
N LEU A 120 -3.87 -3.16 -26.86
CA LEU A 120 -5.17 -3.83 -26.94
C LEU A 120 -5.27 -4.54 -28.30
N GLN A 121 -5.11 -5.87 -28.29
CA GLN A 121 -5.11 -6.67 -29.52
C GLN A 121 -6.50 -6.94 -30.05
N ASN A 122 -7.43 -7.32 -29.16
CA ASN A 122 -8.79 -7.71 -29.52
C ASN A 122 -9.80 -7.45 -28.41
N LEU A 123 -11.09 -7.39 -28.82
CA LEU A 123 -12.24 -7.35 -27.93
C LEU A 123 -13.22 -8.43 -28.38
N ASP A 124 -13.42 -9.44 -27.55
CA ASP A 124 -14.28 -10.58 -27.82
C ASP A 124 -15.54 -10.53 -26.96
N LEU A 125 -16.71 -10.72 -27.58
CA LEU A 125 -17.96 -10.91 -26.87
C LEU A 125 -18.16 -12.39 -26.57
N LYS A 126 -18.27 -12.74 -25.29
CA LYS A 126 -18.52 -14.10 -24.82
C LYS A 126 -19.85 -14.19 -24.09
N ASN A 127 -20.64 -15.20 -24.43
CA ASN A 127 -21.90 -15.46 -23.77
C ASN A 127 -21.74 -16.64 -22.80
N TYR A 128 -22.12 -16.41 -21.58
CA TYR A 128 -22.15 -17.42 -20.52
C TYR A 128 -23.59 -17.66 -20.05
N LYS A 129 -23.81 -18.65 -19.20
CA LYS A 129 -25.16 -19.07 -18.77
C LYS A 129 -25.95 -17.97 -18.04
N ASN A 130 -25.29 -17.08 -17.31
CA ASN A 130 -25.88 -16.06 -16.44
C ASN A 130 -25.35 -14.64 -16.66
N TYR A 131 -24.44 -14.45 -17.61
CA TYR A 131 -23.90 -13.15 -17.97
C TYR A 131 -23.32 -13.16 -19.39
N GLN A 132 -23.18 -11.97 -19.95
CA GLN A 132 -22.39 -11.71 -21.16
C GLN A 132 -21.10 -10.99 -20.73
N ALA A 133 -19.97 -11.30 -21.37
CA ALA A 133 -18.73 -10.64 -21.11
C ALA A 133 -18.10 -10.05 -22.37
N VAL A 134 -17.63 -8.82 -22.27
CA VAL A 134 -16.70 -8.24 -23.24
C VAL A 134 -15.29 -8.48 -22.68
N VAL A 135 -14.52 -9.33 -23.34
CA VAL A 135 -13.17 -9.72 -22.93
C VAL A 135 -12.16 -8.96 -23.75
N GLY A 136 -11.32 -8.16 -23.11
CA GLY A 136 -10.20 -7.50 -23.75
C GLY A 136 -8.98 -8.41 -23.78
N LYS A 137 -8.25 -8.48 -24.90
CA LYS A 137 -6.96 -9.13 -24.98
C LYS A 137 -5.87 -8.06 -24.97
N LEU A 138 -5.24 -7.85 -23.79
CA LEU A 138 -4.14 -6.92 -23.63
C LEU A 138 -2.80 -7.66 -23.71
N GLU A 139 -1.97 -7.27 -24.64
CA GLU A 139 -0.58 -7.70 -24.71
C GLU A 139 0.29 -6.70 -23.95
N ILE A 140 1.04 -7.20 -22.96
CA ILE A 140 1.98 -6.41 -22.18
C ILE A 140 3.39 -6.97 -22.43
N LYS A 141 4.22 -6.16 -23.08
CA LYS A 141 5.59 -6.52 -23.39
C LYS A 141 6.55 -5.70 -22.53
N ASN A 142 7.44 -6.37 -21.81
CA ASN A 142 8.55 -5.71 -21.14
C ASN A 142 9.62 -5.35 -22.16
N ILE A 143 9.95 -4.06 -22.27
CA ILE A 143 10.87 -3.54 -23.29
C ILE A 143 12.30 -4.04 -23.04
N ASN A 144 12.69 -4.20 -21.78
CA ASN A 144 14.05 -4.59 -21.39
C ASN A 144 14.30 -6.10 -21.54
N SER A 145 13.34 -6.94 -21.15
CA SER A 145 13.47 -8.39 -21.15
C SER A 145 12.85 -9.08 -22.37
N ASN A 146 12.15 -8.34 -23.22
CA ASN A 146 11.35 -8.87 -24.34
C ASN A 146 10.28 -9.91 -23.93
N GLN A 147 10.00 -10.06 -22.64
CA GLN A 147 8.94 -10.95 -22.17
C GLN A 147 7.58 -10.37 -22.50
N THR A 148 6.73 -11.19 -23.08
CA THR A 148 5.35 -10.82 -23.43
C THR A 148 4.38 -11.57 -22.53
N ASN A 149 3.39 -10.87 -22.01
CA ASN A 149 2.31 -11.40 -21.20
C ASN A 149 0.98 -10.99 -21.80
N ILE A 150 0.01 -11.88 -21.75
CA ILE A 150 -1.35 -11.60 -22.18
C ILE A 150 -2.23 -11.51 -20.94
N LEU A 151 -2.97 -10.43 -20.81
CA LEU A 151 -3.98 -10.23 -19.78
C LEU A 151 -5.36 -10.10 -20.46
N ASN A 152 -6.37 -10.67 -19.82
CA ASN A 152 -7.73 -10.68 -20.35
C ASN A 152 -8.70 -10.04 -19.32
N PRO A 153 -8.73 -8.72 -19.19
CA PRO A 153 -9.75 -8.06 -18.37
C PRO A 153 -11.14 -8.22 -19.02
N GLU A 154 -12.18 -8.25 -18.19
CA GLU A 154 -13.54 -8.47 -18.65
C GLU A 154 -14.49 -7.41 -18.09
N ILE A 155 -15.46 -7.03 -18.91
CA ILE A 155 -16.66 -6.31 -18.45
C ILE A 155 -17.80 -7.33 -18.54
N ARG A 156 -18.42 -7.65 -17.38
CA ARG A 156 -19.51 -8.62 -17.30
C ARG A 156 -20.84 -7.92 -17.09
N ILE A 157 -21.84 -8.34 -17.84
CA ILE A 157 -23.22 -7.89 -17.73
C ILE A 157 -24.05 -9.09 -17.30
N TYR A 158 -24.51 -9.10 -16.05
CA TYR A 158 -25.31 -10.17 -15.48
C TYR A 158 -26.79 -9.97 -15.85
N ASP A 159 -27.50 -11.09 -16.04
CA ASP A 159 -28.90 -11.05 -16.43
C ASP A 159 -29.84 -10.81 -15.24
N LYS A 160 -29.53 -11.43 -14.09
CA LYS A 160 -30.37 -11.35 -12.87
C LYS A 160 -29.51 -11.34 -11.59
N PRO A 161 -29.51 -10.24 -10.80
CA PRO A 161 -30.00 -8.91 -11.18
C PRO A 161 -29.18 -8.31 -12.32
N LYS A 162 -29.77 -7.41 -13.09
CA LYS A 162 -29.06 -6.76 -14.19
C LYS A 162 -27.99 -5.83 -13.64
N THR A 163 -26.77 -6.32 -13.55
CA THR A 163 -25.61 -5.61 -12.98
C THR A 163 -24.43 -5.69 -13.93
N LEU A 164 -23.61 -4.64 -13.90
CA LEU A 164 -22.37 -4.56 -14.65
C LEU A 164 -21.21 -4.63 -13.66
N THR A 165 -20.24 -5.52 -13.93
CA THR A 165 -19.01 -5.64 -13.14
C THR A 165 -17.78 -5.54 -14.02
N TYR A 166 -16.68 -5.04 -13.44
CA TYR A 166 -15.39 -4.93 -14.10
C TYR A 166 -14.43 -5.92 -13.43
N GLU A 167 -13.95 -6.90 -14.21
CA GLU A 167 -13.02 -7.92 -13.74
C GLU A 167 -11.62 -7.59 -14.20
N ALA A 168 -10.77 -7.22 -13.25
CA ALA A 168 -9.38 -6.92 -13.52
C ALA A 168 -8.60 -8.18 -13.84
N ALA A 169 -7.75 -8.13 -14.85
CA ALA A 169 -6.78 -9.18 -15.10
C ALA A 169 -5.49 -8.86 -14.32
N ILE A 170 -5.08 -9.79 -13.46
CA ILE A 170 -3.93 -9.63 -12.57
C ILE A 170 -2.87 -10.66 -12.93
N LYS A 171 -1.62 -10.23 -13.04
CA LYS A 171 -0.46 -11.12 -13.08
C LYS A 171 0.37 -10.90 -11.83
N THR A 172 0.56 -11.95 -11.04
CA THR A 172 1.45 -11.96 -9.89
C THR A 172 2.77 -12.62 -10.23
N SER A 173 3.88 -12.05 -9.76
CA SER A 173 5.20 -12.68 -9.78
C SER A 173 5.82 -12.51 -8.39
N LEU A 174 6.29 -13.61 -7.80
CA LEU A 174 6.97 -13.59 -6.51
C LEU A 174 8.44 -13.17 -6.61
N ILE A 175 9.02 -13.29 -7.81
CA ILE A 175 10.43 -12.96 -8.09
C ILE A 175 10.47 -12.21 -9.42
N LYS A 176 11.11 -11.05 -9.43
CA LYS A 176 11.41 -10.29 -10.65
C LYS A 176 12.70 -10.80 -11.27
#